data_d92cfb8761bc50b5d2c27bb6f9a420a5
#
_entry.id   d92cfb8761bc50b5d2c27bb6f9a420a5
#
_cell.length_a   1.000
_cell.length_b   1.000
_cell.length_c   1.000
_cell.angle_alpha   90.00
_cell.angle_beta   90.00
_cell.angle_gamma   90.00
#
_symmetry.space_group_name_H-M   'P 1'
#
loop_
_entity.id
_entity.type
_entity.pdbx_description
1 polymer ?
#
loop_
_entity_poly.entity_id
_entity_poly.type
_entity_poly.pdbx_seq_one_letter_code
_entity_poly.pdbx_strand_id
1 'polypeptide(L)'
;MRRQDRPVHELPSLARYLNKVFDFRANAETLTDSRIAPEIPPSAVFLAAFHGFAFRLPSFQQLEAELTQPALQQWIGAGRAFRDDVLRYSLSGFHLEGLERMLVQVNRTLKRNKALDTGRVQGRIVAALDGIEVLSSYSRCCDSCLQRRVSVRKAGVKTEQVQYYHRAVGCQIVNSPCKPFLALEWLQPGEGEDTAALRLLRKLPGLYGSRFFDILLLDALYAQAPVLKLADRIGWDLVISLKQNQRELYQSAIRLFASRPADGSGTERHDGKEYQFQLWDSEGFPFTADHPQPVRVVRSEEKLTQNHYRRGKLEPETTEHEWLWFTTLDSQAFPATLVRRLGHDRWKLENNGWNDLTQNWAFKHGFLHACRHRPQTLSEQGERTQTQVEGVEDGNRPQTGSAQGEHMPANVEAVDDGSSRPQTGSEQSERTPVANRGLAAVSLILLLAFTLCSAFIHCHSKLFRRHSMSAIEVARQLRFSVSKLPPNIRAPDAPAAPLPA
;
A
#
# COMPACT_ATOMS: atom_id res chain seq x y z
N MET A 1 22.95 21.42 -39.21
CA MET A 1 23.37 20.09 -38.72
C MET A 1 22.56 19.79 -37.46
N ARG A 2 21.56 18.91 -37.54
CA ARG A 2 20.85 18.41 -36.36
C ARG A 2 21.82 17.58 -35.56
N ARG A 3 22.02 17.91 -34.25
CA ARG A 3 22.76 17.05 -33.33
C ARG A 3 22.09 15.68 -33.37
N GLN A 4 22.77 14.68 -33.93
CA GLN A 4 22.40 13.29 -33.86
C GLN A 4 22.18 12.96 -32.36
N ASP A 5 20.98 12.55 -32.00
CA ASP A 5 20.64 12.09 -30.66
C ASP A 5 21.62 10.97 -30.31
N ARG A 6 22.53 11.22 -29.37
CA ARG A 6 23.37 10.16 -28.81
C ARG A 6 22.44 9.15 -28.18
N PRO A 7 22.62 7.85 -28.44
CA PRO A 7 21.83 6.84 -27.80
C PRO A 7 21.91 7.02 -26.27
N VAL A 8 20.78 7.29 -25.66
CA VAL A 8 20.71 7.55 -24.22
C VAL A 8 20.83 6.19 -23.53
N HIS A 9 21.92 5.96 -22.82
CA HIS A 9 22.11 4.77 -21.99
C HIS A 9 21.32 4.96 -20.68
N GLU A 10 20.04 4.64 -20.72
CA GLU A 10 19.11 4.95 -19.63
C GLU A 10 19.41 4.18 -18.34
N LEU A 11 19.78 2.90 -18.44
CA LEU A 11 20.10 2.10 -17.25
C LEU A 11 21.35 2.63 -16.50
N PRO A 12 22.49 2.93 -17.18
CA PRO A 12 23.62 3.59 -16.52
C PRO A 12 23.27 4.98 -15.94
N SER A 13 22.37 5.72 -16.58
CA SER A 13 21.92 7.02 -16.08
C SER A 13 21.07 6.88 -14.82
N LEU A 14 20.17 5.91 -14.79
CA LEU A 14 19.39 5.56 -13.59
C LEU A 14 20.32 5.15 -12.44
N ALA A 15 21.24 4.19 -12.68
CA ALA A 15 22.15 3.71 -11.65
C ALA A 15 23.03 4.83 -11.09
N ARG A 16 23.59 5.69 -11.95
CA ARG A 16 24.37 6.85 -11.51
C ARG A 16 23.55 7.81 -10.65
N TYR A 17 22.28 8.05 -11.02
CA TYR A 17 21.39 8.87 -10.23
C TYR A 17 21.10 8.23 -8.87
N LEU A 18 20.77 6.92 -8.85
CA LEU A 18 20.46 6.20 -7.62
C LEU A 18 21.65 6.17 -6.65
N ASN A 19 22.86 5.89 -7.16
CA ASN A 19 24.04 5.84 -6.33
C ASN A 19 24.45 7.24 -5.82
N LYS A 20 24.44 8.24 -6.69
CA LYS A 20 24.83 9.60 -6.32
C LYS A 20 23.90 10.25 -5.30
N VAL A 21 22.59 9.97 -5.38
CA VAL A 21 21.57 10.67 -4.57
C VAL A 21 21.18 9.86 -3.34
N PHE A 22 21.18 8.53 -3.44
CA PHE A 22 20.62 7.66 -2.41
C PHE A 22 21.60 6.63 -1.85
N ASP A 23 22.88 6.64 -2.30
CA ASP A 23 23.87 5.61 -1.95
C ASP A 23 23.33 4.18 -2.17
N PHE A 24 22.56 4.01 -3.25
CA PHE A 24 21.67 2.87 -3.46
C PHE A 24 22.43 1.54 -3.46
N ARG A 25 23.58 1.49 -4.17
CA ARG A 25 24.40 0.27 -4.24
C ARG A 25 24.98 -0.09 -2.88
N ALA A 26 25.56 0.88 -2.18
CA ALA A 26 26.12 0.68 -0.84
C ALA A 26 25.05 0.19 0.15
N ASN A 27 23.85 0.76 0.10
CA ASN A 27 22.73 0.31 0.92
C ASN A 27 22.28 -1.11 0.54
N ALA A 28 22.26 -1.46 -0.75
CA ALA A 28 21.94 -2.81 -1.20
C ALA A 28 22.92 -3.86 -0.66
N GLU A 29 24.20 -3.53 -0.56
CA GLU A 29 25.26 -4.40 -0.03
C GLU A 29 25.13 -4.68 1.47
N THR A 30 24.38 -3.87 2.21
CA THR A 30 24.06 -4.12 3.64
C THR A 30 22.89 -5.07 3.86
N LEU A 31 22.17 -5.43 2.81
CA LEU A 31 21.00 -6.30 2.93
C LEU A 31 21.42 -7.75 3.20
N THR A 32 20.67 -8.42 4.04
CA THR A 32 20.91 -9.79 4.45
C THR A 32 19.65 -10.64 4.36
N ASP A 33 19.83 -11.95 4.26
CA ASP A 33 18.76 -12.93 4.34
C ASP A 33 19.17 -14.09 5.28
N SER A 34 18.30 -15.06 5.46
CA SER A 34 18.51 -16.18 6.38
C SER A 34 19.44 -17.28 5.87
N ARG A 35 19.97 -17.16 4.64
CA ARG A 35 20.87 -18.16 4.06
C ARG A 35 22.28 -18.06 4.65
N ILE A 36 22.94 -19.19 4.81
CA ILE A 36 24.32 -19.27 5.32
C ILE A 36 25.27 -19.29 4.12
N ALA A 37 26.20 -18.34 4.04
CA ALA A 37 27.24 -18.22 3.01
C ALA A 37 26.71 -18.47 1.58
N PRO A 38 25.69 -17.72 1.11
CA PRO A 38 25.07 -17.97 -0.19
C PRO A 38 26.03 -17.60 -1.34
N GLU A 39 26.12 -18.45 -2.36
CA GLU A 39 26.90 -18.14 -3.59
C GLU A 39 26.37 -16.89 -4.32
N ILE A 40 25.05 -16.72 -4.37
CA ILE A 40 24.43 -15.50 -4.90
C ILE A 40 24.11 -14.60 -3.70
N PRO A 41 24.81 -13.46 -3.55
CA PRO A 41 24.63 -12.61 -2.37
C PRO A 41 23.22 -11.97 -2.32
N PRO A 42 22.70 -11.67 -1.12
CA PRO A 42 21.39 -11.01 -0.96
C PRO A 42 21.27 -9.71 -1.74
N SER A 43 22.34 -8.93 -1.84
CA SER A 43 22.40 -7.71 -2.65
C SER A 43 22.14 -7.96 -4.14
N ALA A 44 22.69 -9.05 -4.71
CA ALA A 44 22.44 -9.40 -6.10
C ALA A 44 20.97 -9.82 -6.33
N VAL A 45 20.38 -10.58 -5.39
CA VAL A 45 18.96 -10.95 -5.42
C VAL A 45 18.07 -9.70 -5.33
N PHE A 46 18.38 -8.80 -4.40
CA PHE A 46 17.68 -7.51 -4.29
C PHE A 46 17.75 -6.71 -5.57
N LEU A 47 18.96 -6.53 -6.14
CA LEU A 47 19.17 -5.78 -7.38
C LEU A 47 18.46 -6.43 -8.57
N ALA A 48 18.47 -7.78 -8.66
CA ALA A 48 17.71 -8.49 -9.69
C ALA A 48 16.22 -8.17 -9.58
N ALA A 49 15.62 -8.32 -8.41
CA ALA A 49 14.21 -8.03 -8.17
C ALA A 49 13.88 -6.55 -8.44
N PHE A 50 14.70 -5.62 -7.95
CA PHE A 50 14.56 -4.19 -8.20
C PHE A 50 14.55 -3.85 -9.69
N HIS A 51 15.51 -4.36 -10.46
CA HIS A 51 15.57 -4.14 -11.91
C HIS A 51 14.42 -4.84 -12.62
N GLY A 52 14.03 -6.04 -12.20
CA GLY A 52 12.85 -6.73 -12.71
C GLY A 52 11.58 -5.87 -12.61
N PHE A 53 11.37 -5.23 -11.46
CA PHE A 53 10.26 -4.30 -11.28
C PHE A 53 10.45 -3.02 -12.10
N ALA A 54 11.65 -2.43 -12.13
CA ALA A 54 11.93 -1.24 -12.95
C ALA A 54 11.69 -1.49 -14.45
N PHE A 55 11.93 -2.72 -14.92
CA PHE A 55 11.66 -3.18 -16.29
C PHE A 55 10.19 -3.58 -16.51
N ARG A 56 9.35 -3.53 -15.47
CA ARG A 56 7.94 -3.96 -15.52
C ARG A 56 7.76 -5.44 -15.87
N LEU A 57 8.66 -6.29 -15.42
CA LEU A 57 8.51 -7.73 -15.61
C LEU A 57 7.39 -8.28 -14.70
N PRO A 58 6.41 -9.01 -15.27
CA PRO A 58 5.23 -9.41 -14.50
C PRO A 58 5.46 -10.69 -13.67
N SER A 59 6.62 -11.35 -13.78
CA SER A 59 6.93 -12.57 -13.02
C SER A 59 8.42 -12.80 -12.81
N PHE A 60 8.78 -13.58 -11.80
CA PHE A 60 10.16 -14.02 -11.59
C PHE A 60 10.66 -14.96 -12.68
N GLN A 61 9.79 -15.70 -13.33
CA GLN A 61 10.15 -16.51 -14.49
C GLN A 61 10.65 -15.66 -15.67
N GLN A 62 9.99 -14.51 -15.91
CA GLN A 62 10.50 -13.58 -16.93
C GLN A 62 11.80 -12.90 -16.49
N LEU A 63 11.97 -12.63 -15.20
CA LEU A 63 13.22 -12.12 -14.66
C LEU A 63 14.34 -13.15 -14.82
N GLU A 64 14.08 -14.44 -14.60
CA GLU A 64 15.05 -15.52 -14.85
C GLU A 64 15.55 -15.49 -16.29
N ALA A 65 14.65 -15.30 -17.27
CA ALA A 65 15.05 -15.20 -18.66
C ALA A 65 15.99 -13.99 -18.92
N GLU A 66 15.77 -12.86 -18.28
CA GLU A 66 16.70 -11.71 -18.36
C GLU A 66 18.06 -11.99 -17.68
N LEU A 67 18.06 -12.75 -16.60
CA LEU A 67 19.27 -13.10 -15.83
C LEU A 67 20.21 -14.06 -16.60
N THR A 68 19.81 -14.58 -17.74
CA THR A 68 20.71 -15.30 -18.66
C THR A 68 21.73 -14.38 -19.35
N GLN A 69 21.48 -13.07 -19.39
CA GLN A 69 22.35 -12.10 -20.04
C GLN A 69 23.59 -11.82 -19.16
N PRO A 70 24.84 -12.09 -19.61
CA PRO A 70 26.05 -11.87 -18.82
C PRO A 70 26.21 -10.42 -18.34
N ALA A 71 25.81 -9.45 -19.17
CA ALA A 71 25.86 -8.03 -18.83
C ALA A 71 24.99 -7.70 -17.60
N LEU A 72 23.79 -8.29 -17.50
CA LEU A 72 22.93 -8.09 -16.33
C LEU A 72 23.49 -8.76 -15.08
N GLN A 73 24.06 -9.97 -15.22
CA GLN A 73 24.70 -10.68 -14.10
C GLN A 73 25.84 -9.86 -13.48
N GLN A 74 26.71 -9.32 -14.32
CA GLN A 74 27.81 -8.44 -13.87
C GLN A 74 27.25 -7.14 -13.25
N TRP A 75 26.23 -6.59 -13.87
CA TRP A 75 25.59 -5.35 -13.40
C TRP A 75 25.04 -5.47 -11.97
N ILE A 76 24.39 -6.59 -11.66
CA ILE A 76 23.84 -6.86 -10.33
C ILE A 76 24.85 -7.48 -9.36
N GLY A 77 26.03 -7.88 -9.83
CA GLY A 77 27.06 -8.51 -9.01
C GLY A 77 26.78 -9.97 -8.67
N ALA A 78 26.03 -10.68 -9.52
CA ALA A 78 25.67 -12.10 -9.27
C ALA A 78 26.80 -13.08 -9.65
N GLY A 79 27.72 -12.70 -10.54
CA GLY A 79 28.78 -13.56 -11.06
C GLY A 79 28.32 -14.67 -12.01
N ARG A 80 27.09 -15.13 -11.92
CA ARG A 80 26.46 -16.15 -12.78
C ARG A 80 24.94 -15.97 -12.87
N ALA A 81 24.33 -16.66 -13.84
CA ALA A 81 22.87 -16.78 -13.91
C ALA A 81 22.33 -17.57 -12.71
N PHE A 82 21.13 -17.22 -12.27
CA PHE A 82 20.39 -17.98 -11.24
C PHE A 82 18.88 -17.97 -11.56
N ARG A 83 18.19 -18.98 -11.06
CA ARG A 83 16.80 -19.27 -11.36
C ARG A 83 15.84 -18.55 -10.42
N ASP A 84 14.56 -18.64 -10.74
CA ASP A 84 13.48 -18.04 -9.96
C ASP A 84 13.32 -18.69 -8.56
N ASP A 85 13.75 -19.94 -8.39
CA ASP A 85 13.78 -20.62 -7.09
C ASP A 85 14.76 -19.95 -6.11
N VAL A 86 15.93 -19.51 -6.57
CA VAL A 86 16.88 -18.74 -5.77
C VAL A 86 16.27 -17.39 -5.35
N LEU A 87 15.58 -16.71 -6.30
CA LEU A 87 14.85 -15.47 -5.98
C LEU A 87 13.82 -15.71 -4.87
N ARG A 88 12.98 -16.74 -5.05
CA ARG A 88 11.91 -17.08 -4.10
C ARG A 88 12.47 -17.46 -2.72
N TYR A 89 13.47 -18.32 -2.71
CA TYR A 89 14.08 -18.79 -1.46
C TYR A 89 14.74 -17.65 -0.69
N SER A 90 15.58 -16.86 -1.37
CA SER A 90 16.25 -15.72 -0.75
C SER A 90 15.26 -14.70 -0.21
N LEU A 91 14.31 -14.23 -1.05
CA LEU A 91 13.34 -13.21 -0.67
C LEU A 91 12.41 -13.66 0.46
N SER A 92 12.11 -14.96 0.56
CA SER A 92 11.36 -15.52 1.70
C SER A 92 12.11 -15.44 3.02
N GLY A 93 13.44 -15.37 2.97
CA GLY A 93 14.32 -15.24 4.12
C GLY A 93 14.86 -13.83 4.37
N PHE A 94 14.51 -12.83 3.55
CA PHE A 94 15.03 -11.47 3.67
C PHE A 94 14.70 -10.84 5.03
N HIS A 95 15.66 -10.12 5.59
CA HIS A 95 15.48 -9.31 6.79
C HIS A 95 14.84 -7.97 6.39
N LEU A 96 13.58 -7.80 6.76
CA LEU A 96 12.73 -6.66 6.29
C LEU A 96 13.23 -5.32 6.79
N GLU A 97 13.88 -5.29 7.95
CA GLU A 97 14.40 -4.08 8.60
C GLU A 97 15.41 -3.34 7.69
N GLY A 98 16.19 -4.08 6.90
CA GLY A 98 17.11 -3.52 5.90
C GLY A 98 16.36 -2.79 4.78
N LEU A 99 15.32 -3.41 4.24
CA LEU A 99 14.48 -2.85 3.18
C LEU A 99 13.67 -1.65 3.68
N GLU A 100 13.11 -1.72 4.89
CA GLU A 100 12.40 -0.60 5.51
C GLU A 100 13.34 0.59 5.73
N ARG A 101 14.56 0.36 6.23
CA ARG A 101 15.56 1.42 6.37
C ARG A 101 15.90 2.09 5.05
N MET A 102 16.07 1.30 3.96
CA MET A 102 16.29 1.87 2.61
C MET A 102 15.12 2.74 2.17
N LEU A 103 13.87 2.28 2.36
CA LEU A 103 12.68 3.06 2.00
C LEU A 103 12.61 4.38 2.79
N VAL A 104 12.87 4.32 4.10
CA VAL A 104 12.91 5.50 4.96
C VAL A 104 13.99 6.48 4.52
N GLN A 105 15.20 5.99 4.23
CA GLN A 105 16.32 6.82 3.77
C GLN A 105 16.04 7.49 2.43
N VAL A 106 15.46 6.76 1.48
CA VAL A 106 15.03 7.30 0.18
C VAL A 106 14.04 8.43 0.39
N ASN A 107 12.99 8.22 1.19
CA ASN A 107 11.96 9.21 1.42
C ASN A 107 12.50 10.46 2.16
N ARG A 108 13.35 10.27 3.17
CA ARG A 108 14.01 11.38 3.87
C ARG A 108 14.90 12.19 2.92
N THR A 109 15.60 11.51 2.00
CA THR A 109 16.44 12.17 0.99
C THR A 109 15.59 12.95 -0.01
N LEU A 110 14.46 12.40 -0.48
CA LEU A 110 13.51 13.14 -1.34
C LEU A 110 13.01 14.41 -0.65
N LYS A 111 12.63 14.33 0.63
CA LYS A 111 12.19 15.51 1.39
C LYS A 111 13.31 16.54 1.55
N ARG A 112 14.51 16.12 1.96
CA ARG A 112 15.68 16.99 2.13
C ARG A 112 16.04 17.70 0.82
N ASN A 113 15.94 17.02 -0.31
CA ASN A 113 16.22 17.56 -1.64
C ASN A 113 15.02 18.33 -2.25
N LYS A 114 13.99 18.62 -1.45
CA LYS A 114 12.79 19.39 -1.85
C LYS A 114 12.00 18.77 -3.00
N ALA A 115 12.17 17.47 -3.27
CA ALA A 115 11.42 16.77 -4.32
C ALA A 115 9.91 16.66 -4.03
N LEU A 116 9.51 16.87 -2.78
CA LEU A 116 8.11 16.87 -2.34
C LEU A 116 7.47 18.27 -2.35
N ASP A 117 8.25 19.33 -2.55
CA ASP A 117 7.77 20.71 -2.37
C ASP A 117 6.75 21.14 -3.44
N THR A 118 6.85 20.59 -4.65
CA THR A 118 5.90 20.88 -5.74
C THR A 118 4.47 20.40 -5.44
N GLY A 119 4.33 19.47 -4.50
CA GLY A 119 3.03 18.92 -4.07
C GLY A 119 2.46 19.55 -2.79
N ARG A 120 3.09 20.58 -2.25
CA ARG A 120 2.61 21.22 -1.03
C ARG A 120 1.30 21.98 -1.26
N VAL A 121 0.40 21.92 -0.29
CA VAL A 121 -0.83 22.69 -0.23
C VAL A 121 -0.70 23.67 0.94
N GLN A 122 -0.75 24.98 0.67
CA GLN A 122 -0.47 26.02 1.69
C GLN A 122 0.83 25.77 2.46
N GLY A 123 1.89 25.37 1.76
CA GLY A 123 3.19 25.06 2.36
C GLY A 123 3.27 23.72 3.10
N ARG A 124 2.17 22.97 3.23
CA ARG A 124 2.07 21.69 3.94
C ARG A 124 2.19 20.48 3.02
N ILE A 125 2.85 19.43 3.48
CA ILE A 125 2.96 18.13 2.80
C ILE A 125 1.73 17.29 3.16
N VAL A 126 1.13 16.68 2.13
CA VAL A 126 -0.11 15.91 2.25
C VAL A 126 0.17 14.44 2.02
N ALA A 127 -0.27 13.60 2.96
CA ALA A 127 -0.27 12.15 2.87
C ALA A 127 -1.70 11.61 2.78
N ALA A 128 -1.87 10.45 2.19
CA ALA A 128 -3.11 9.70 2.22
C ALA A 128 -2.86 8.27 2.69
N LEU A 129 -3.86 7.66 3.32
CA LEU A 129 -3.83 6.29 3.81
C LEU A 129 -5.03 5.54 3.24
N ASP A 130 -4.78 4.32 2.76
CA ASP A 130 -5.82 3.46 2.21
C ASP A 130 -5.39 2.00 2.19
N GLY A 131 -6.36 1.08 2.14
CA GLY A 131 -6.13 -0.35 2.07
C GLY A 131 -6.00 -0.88 0.65
N ILE A 132 -5.25 -1.99 0.50
CA ILE A 132 -5.14 -2.70 -0.78
C ILE A 132 -5.16 -4.21 -0.55
N GLU A 133 -5.93 -4.92 -1.38
CA GLU A 133 -5.83 -6.38 -1.50
C GLU A 133 -4.73 -6.72 -2.50
N VAL A 134 -3.73 -7.49 -2.05
CA VAL A 134 -2.52 -7.73 -2.84
C VAL A 134 -2.59 -9.04 -3.63
N LEU A 135 -3.08 -10.10 -3.02
CA LEU A 135 -3.16 -11.42 -3.62
C LEU A 135 -4.51 -12.02 -3.27
N SER A 136 -5.13 -12.74 -4.18
CA SER A 136 -6.26 -13.61 -3.87
C SER A 136 -6.17 -14.93 -4.61
N SER A 137 -6.55 -16.04 -3.97
CA SER A 137 -6.49 -17.39 -4.51
C SER A 137 -7.56 -18.28 -3.90
N TYR A 138 -8.05 -19.25 -4.67
CA TYR A 138 -8.94 -20.32 -4.19
C TYR A 138 -8.18 -21.60 -3.89
N SER A 139 -6.90 -21.71 -4.29
CA SER A 139 -6.10 -22.94 -4.19
C SER A 139 -4.80 -22.79 -3.43
N ARG A 140 -4.33 -21.56 -3.24
CA ARG A 140 -3.06 -21.26 -2.54
C ARG A 140 -3.36 -20.50 -1.26
N CYS A 141 -2.83 -20.99 -0.15
CA CYS A 141 -2.95 -20.35 1.16
C CYS A 141 -1.64 -20.45 1.94
N CYS A 142 -1.45 -19.56 2.89
CA CYS A 142 -0.42 -19.63 3.92
C CYS A 142 -1.05 -19.32 5.28
N ASP A 143 -0.30 -19.51 6.36
CA ASP A 143 -0.81 -19.36 7.74
C ASP A 143 -1.28 -17.91 8.06
N SER A 144 -0.79 -16.93 7.31
CA SER A 144 -1.15 -15.52 7.45
C SER A 144 -2.22 -15.06 6.45
N CYS A 145 -2.81 -15.95 5.64
CA CYS A 145 -3.89 -15.59 4.73
C CYS A 145 -5.14 -15.19 5.49
N LEU A 146 -5.74 -14.08 5.07
CA LEU A 146 -7.13 -13.78 5.38
C LEU A 146 -8.04 -14.69 4.57
N GLN A 147 -9.24 -14.97 5.07
CA GLN A 147 -10.20 -15.86 4.45
C GLN A 147 -11.56 -15.20 4.34
N ARG A 148 -12.24 -15.45 3.21
CA ARG A 148 -13.66 -15.08 3.04
C ARG A 148 -14.40 -16.13 2.24
N ARG A 149 -15.69 -16.32 2.54
CA ARG A 149 -16.59 -17.16 1.74
C ARG A 149 -17.10 -16.33 0.57
N VAL A 150 -16.94 -16.83 -0.64
CA VAL A 150 -17.40 -16.18 -1.86
C VAL A 150 -18.32 -17.12 -2.62
N SER A 151 -19.45 -16.60 -3.04
CA SER A 151 -20.39 -17.35 -3.87
C SER A 151 -19.97 -17.28 -5.34
N VAL A 152 -19.58 -18.40 -5.90
CA VAL A 152 -19.10 -18.52 -7.29
C VAL A 152 -20.16 -19.31 -8.12
N ARG A 153 -20.49 -18.81 -9.31
CA ARG A 153 -21.31 -19.55 -10.26
C ARG A 153 -20.42 -20.35 -11.21
N LYS A 154 -20.53 -21.69 -11.18
CA LYS A 154 -19.91 -22.59 -12.17
C LYS A 154 -21.02 -23.35 -12.89
N ALA A 155 -21.06 -23.32 -14.21
CA ALA A 155 -22.05 -23.99 -15.04
C ALA A 155 -23.51 -23.73 -14.57
N GLY A 156 -23.84 -22.51 -14.16
CA GLY A 156 -25.17 -22.12 -13.70
C GLY A 156 -25.47 -22.45 -12.22
N VAL A 157 -24.67 -23.28 -11.57
CA VAL A 157 -24.85 -23.66 -10.16
C VAL A 157 -24.05 -22.70 -9.25
N LYS A 158 -24.72 -22.20 -8.22
CA LYS A 158 -24.12 -21.34 -7.20
C LYS A 158 -23.46 -22.23 -6.14
N THR A 159 -22.14 -22.13 -6.01
CA THR A 159 -21.34 -22.84 -5.00
C THR A 159 -20.60 -21.86 -4.12
N GLU A 160 -20.45 -22.17 -2.84
CA GLU A 160 -19.58 -21.40 -1.94
C GLU A 160 -18.17 -21.94 -1.99
N GLN A 161 -17.20 -21.02 -2.10
CA GLN A 161 -15.79 -21.34 -2.05
C GLN A 161 -15.08 -20.41 -1.06
N VAL A 162 -14.06 -20.93 -0.38
CA VAL A 162 -13.19 -20.12 0.46
C VAL A 162 -12.15 -19.46 -0.43
N GLN A 163 -12.06 -18.14 -0.36
CA GLN A 163 -11.03 -17.36 -1.00
C GLN A 163 -10.01 -16.91 0.04
N TYR A 164 -8.75 -17.19 -0.22
CA TYR A 164 -7.59 -16.79 0.58
C TYR A 164 -6.99 -15.52 -0.03
N TYR A 165 -6.66 -14.53 0.79
CA TYR A 165 -6.10 -13.28 0.29
C TYR A 165 -5.20 -12.60 1.33
N HIS A 166 -4.38 -11.65 0.88
CA HIS A 166 -3.65 -10.75 1.73
C HIS A 166 -4.12 -9.32 1.51
N ARG A 167 -4.17 -8.55 2.58
CA ARG A 167 -4.51 -7.14 2.54
C ARG A 167 -3.50 -6.34 3.35
N ALA A 168 -3.17 -5.15 2.87
CA ALA A 168 -2.29 -4.23 3.56
C ALA A 168 -2.89 -2.83 3.55
N VAL A 169 -2.51 -2.02 4.53
CA VAL A 169 -2.75 -0.58 4.54
C VAL A 169 -1.45 0.11 4.20
N GLY A 170 -1.49 1.09 3.30
CA GLY A 170 -0.33 1.88 2.92
C GLY A 170 -0.54 3.36 3.11
N CYS A 171 0.55 4.07 3.41
CA CYS A 171 0.57 5.52 3.48
C CYS A 171 1.48 6.07 2.37
N GLN A 172 0.98 7.06 1.60
CA GLN A 172 1.69 7.67 0.48
C GLN A 172 1.63 9.19 0.58
N ILE A 173 2.74 9.87 0.22
CA ILE A 173 2.68 11.31 -0.05
C ILE A 173 1.97 11.51 -1.38
N VAL A 174 0.84 12.18 -1.35
CA VAL A 174 0.07 12.55 -2.53
C VAL A 174 0.48 13.95 -3.02
N ASN A 175 0.02 14.34 -4.22
CA ASN A 175 0.35 15.62 -4.86
C ASN A 175 1.81 15.78 -5.32
N SER A 176 2.75 14.93 -4.89
CA SER A 176 4.12 14.93 -5.40
C SER A 176 4.25 14.01 -6.62
N PRO A 177 4.93 14.43 -7.70
CA PRO A 177 5.16 13.58 -8.86
C PRO A 177 6.03 12.35 -8.53
N CYS A 178 6.81 12.39 -7.44
CA CYS A 178 7.60 11.24 -6.99
C CYS A 178 6.75 10.15 -6.32
N LYS A 179 5.53 10.46 -5.88
CA LYS A 179 4.54 9.53 -5.30
C LYS A 179 5.12 8.55 -4.25
N PRO A 180 5.95 8.99 -3.28
CA PRO A 180 6.62 8.05 -2.40
C PRO A 180 5.65 7.39 -1.43
N PHE A 181 5.71 6.06 -1.35
CA PHE A 181 5.08 5.32 -0.27
C PHE A 181 5.96 5.39 0.98
N LEU A 182 5.35 5.64 2.13
CA LEU A 182 6.05 5.77 3.41
C LEU A 182 6.23 4.40 4.07
N ALA A 183 5.18 3.62 4.16
CA ALA A 183 5.18 2.28 4.73
C ALA A 183 3.96 1.48 4.30
N LEU A 184 4.04 0.17 4.50
CA LEU A 184 2.94 -0.79 4.41
C LEU A 184 2.78 -1.49 5.75
N GLU A 185 1.54 -1.79 6.10
CA GLU A 185 1.19 -2.60 7.26
C GLU A 185 0.22 -3.71 6.85
N TRP A 186 0.58 -4.96 7.12
CA TRP A 186 -0.21 -6.12 6.73
C TRP A 186 -1.27 -6.42 7.77
N LEU A 187 -2.50 -6.70 7.30
CA LEU A 187 -3.57 -7.18 8.17
C LEU A 187 -3.25 -8.58 8.67
N GLN A 188 -3.50 -8.80 9.95
CA GLN A 188 -3.41 -10.12 10.60
C GLN A 188 -4.74 -10.87 10.47
N PRO A 189 -4.76 -12.22 10.49
CA PRO A 189 -5.99 -13.00 10.56
C PRO A 189 -6.88 -12.54 11.72
N GLY A 190 -8.15 -12.25 11.43
CA GLY A 190 -9.11 -11.75 12.42
C GLY A 190 -9.04 -10.23 12.71
N GLU A 191 -8.12 -9.51 12.08
CA GLU A 191 -7.95 -8.07 12.27
C GLU A 191 -8.75 -7.26 11.25
N GLY A 192 -9.28 -6.09 11.69
CA GLY A 192 -9.87 -5.09 10.83
C GLY A 192 -8.81 -4.19 10.18
N GLU A 193 -9.18 -3.59 9.05
CA GLU A 193 -8.29 -2.65 8.34
C GLU A 193 -8.00 -1.39 9.16
N ASP A 194 -8.94 -0.94 9.95
CA ASP A 194 -8.82 0.19 10.88
C ASP A 194 -7.76 -0.04 11.96
N THR A 195 -7.67 -1.26 12.49
CA THR A 195 -6.66 -1.66 13.48
C THR A 195 -5.26 -1.65 12.86
N ALA A 196 -5.10 -2.24 11.67
CA ALA A 196 -3.84 -2.21 10.94
C ALA A 196 -3.44 -0.77 10.57
N ALA A 197 -4.40 0.07 10.18
CA ALA A 197 -4.19 1.49 9.91
C ALA A 197 -3.66 2.25 11.14
N LEU A 198 -4.28 2.04 12.29
CA LEU A 198 -3.84 2.68 13.53
C LEU A 198 -2.43 2.22 13.95
N ARG A 199 -2.08 0.95 13.73
CA ARG A 199 -0.73 0.41 13.96
C ARG A 199 0.28 1.08 13.02
N LEU A 200 -0.05 1.20 11.72
CA LEU A 200 0.77 1.92 10.76
C LEU A 200 1.00 3.38 11.18
N LEU A 201 -0.08 4.11 11.50
CA LEU A 201 0.01 5.52 11.90
C LEU A 201 0.87 5.73 13.15
N ARG A 202 0.83 4.81 14.13
CA ARG A 202 1.70 4.84 15.32
C ARG A 202 3.18 4.63 14.97
N LYS A 203 3.48 3.83 13.94
CA LYS A 203 4.85 3.52 13.48
C LYS A 203 5.49 4.71 12.75
N LEU A 204 4.72 5.49 11.97
CA LEU A 204 5.25 6.55 11.10
C LEU A 204 6.10 7.62 11.82
N PRO A 205 5.73 8.16 12.99
CA PRO A 205 6.56 9.16 13.69
C PRO A 205 7.93 8.62 14.11
N GLY A 206 8.02 7.36 14.50
CA GLY A 206 9.31 6.70 14.78
C GLY A 206 10.20 6.57 13.56
N LEU A 207 9.61 6.26 12.39
CA LEU A 207 10.34 6.12 11.14
C LEU A 207 10.79 7.46 10.55
N TYR A 208 9.96 8.49 10.61
CA TYR A 208 10.14 9.71 9.84
C TYR A 208 10.24 10.99 10.68
N GLY A 209 9.84 10.95 11.94
CA GLY A 209 9.58 12.13 12.77
C GLY A 209 8.17 12.69 12.53
N SER A 210 7.64 13.41 13.53
CA SER A 210 6.26 13.93 13.52
C SER A 210 5.97 14.92 12.40
N ARG A 211 6.98 15.62 11.88
CA ARG A 211 6.85 16.66 10.85
C ARG A 211 7.24 16.18 9.43
N PHE A 212 7.14 14.88 9.15
CA PHE A 212 7.46 14.42 7.81
C PHE A 212 6.39 14.82 6.80
N PHE A 213 5.14 14.75 7.18
CA PHE A 213 3.98 15.35 6.51
C PHE A 213 3.11 16.07 7.53
N ASP A 214 2.19 16.89 7.07
CA ASP A 214 1.42 17.81 7.92
C ASP A 214 -0.08 17.48 7.89
N ILE A 215 -0.61 17.00 6.75
CA ILE A 215 -2.03 16.71 6.54
C ILE A 215 -2.19 15.24 6.14
N LEU A 216 -3.14 14.55 6.76
CA LEU A 216 -3.49 13.17 6.47
C LEU A 216 -4.92 13.07 5.93
N LEU A 217 -5.06 12.48 4.74
CA LEU A 217 -6.32 12.24 4.05
C LEU A 217 -6.78 10.82 4.30
N LEU A 218 -8.03 10.63 4.77
CA LEU A 218 -8.56 9.35 5.18
C LEU A 218 -9.95 9.09 4.61
N ASP A 219 -10.30 7.81 4.43
CA ASP A 219 -11.69 7.42 4.19
C ASP A 219 -12.47 7.33 5.50
N ALA A 220 -13.79 7.31 5.41
CA ALA A 220 -14.72 7.21 6.54
C ALA A 220 -14.50 5.98 7.43
N LEU A 221 -13.90 4.91 6.92
CA LEU A 221 -13.53 3.73 7.70
C LEU A 221 -12.59 4.08 8.88
N TYR A 222 -11.71 5.04 8.68
CA TYR A 222 -10.71 5.45 9.66
C TYR A 222 -11.17 6.60 10.57
N ALA A 223 -12.42 7.03 10.45
CA ALA A 223 -13.03 8.07 11.26
C ALA A 223 -13.33 7.58 12.68
N GLN A 224 -12.30 7.41 13.48
CA GLN A 224 -12.37 6.84 14.84
C GLN A 224 -11.59 7.69 15.84
N ALA A 225 -12.10 7.79 17.08
CA ALA A 225 -11.47 8.57 18.14
C ALA A 225 -9.98 8.25 18.36
N PRO A 226 -9.51 6.99 18.34
CA PRO A 226 -8.07 6.70 18.47
C PRO A 226 -7.20 7.33 17.37
N VAL A 227 -7.71 7.48 16.14
CA VAL A 227 -6.99 8.12 15.03
C VAL A 227 -6.89 9.63 15.26
N LEU A 228 -8.01 10.27 15.65
CA LEU A 228 -8.02 11.71 15.96
C LEU A 228 -7.09 12.03 17.13
N LYS A 229 -7.20 11.30 18.25
CA LYS A 229 -6.31 11.46 19.42
C LYS A 229 -4.83 11.29 19.06
N LEU A 230 -4.52 10.38 18.15
CA LEU A 230 -3.14 10.18 17.67
C LEU A 230 -2.68 11.36 16.84
N ALA A 231 -3.51 11.83 15.91
CA ALA A 231 -3.22 12.99 15.07
C ALA A 231 -2.98 14.26 15.90
N ASP A 232 -3.84 14.54 16.88
CA ASP A 232 -3.69 15.68 17.81
C ASP A 232 -2.35 15.61 18.57
N ARG A 233 -2.00 14.42 19.09
CA ARG A 233 -0.76 14.22 19.83
C ARG A 233 0.49 14.49 18.98
N ILE A 234 0.42 14.13 17.70
CA ILE A 234 1.55 14.26 16.76
C ILE A 234 1.59 15.65 16.13
N GLY A 235 0.43 16.32 16.03
CA GLY A 235 0.23 17.59 15.35
C GLY A 235 -0.03 17.43 13.85
N TRP A 236 -0.74 16.38 13.45
CA TRP A 236 -1.26 16.20 12.08
C TRP A 236 -2.66 16.77 11.97
N ASP A 237 -2.91 17.52 10.89
CA ASP A 237 -4.27 17.85 10.49
C ASP A 237 -4.90 16.73 9.69
N LEU A 238 -6.22 16.58 9.81
CA LEU A 238 -6.98 15.52 9.17
C LEU A 238 -8.01 16.09 8.18
N VAL A 239 -8.20 15.40 7.07
CA VAL A 239 -9.37 15.53 6.19
C VAL A 239 -9.94 14.14 5.98
N ILE A 240 -11.13 13.88 6.49
CA ILE A 240 -11.74 12.55 6.52
C ILE A 240 -13.10 12.59 5.83
N SER A 241 -13.36 11.66 4.91
CA SER A 241 -14.68 11.52 4.31
C SER A 241 -15.74 11.24 5.38
N LEU A 242 -16.83 12.00 5.40
CA LEU A 242 -17.94 11.81 6.32
C LEU A 242 -19.05 11.02 5.63
N LYS A 243 -19.39 9.90 6.19
CA LYS A 243 -20.47 9.01 5.69
C LYS A 243 -21.43 8.65 6.82
N GLN A 244 -22.47 7.90 6.47
CA GLN A 244 -23.50 7.49 7.44
C GLN A 244 -23.02 6.57 8.59
N ASN A 245 -21.80 6.01 8.50
CA ASN A 245 -21.19 5.30 9.61
C ASN A 245 -20.90 6.21 10.82
N GLN A 246 -20.73 7.52 10.58
CA GLN A 246 -20.62 8.57 11.60
C GLN A 246 -21.99 9.25 11.78
N ARG A 247 -23.00 8.48 12.20
CA ARG A 247 -24.42 8.83 12.08
C ARG A 247 -24.77 10.18 12.73
N GLU A 248 -24.31 10.44 13.94
CA GLU A 248 -24.65 11.66 14.67
C GLU A 248 -24.04 12.91 14.01
N LEU A 249 -22.76 12.87 13.71
CA LEU A 249 -22.07 13.96 13.02
C LEU A 249 -22.67 14.22 11.64
N TYR A 250 -22.89 13.14 10.85
CA TYR A 250 -23.48 13.22 9.52
C TYR A 250 -24.87 13.88 9.54
N GLN A 251 -25.76 13.40 10.41
CA GLN A 251 -27.13 13.93 10.51
C GLN A 251 -27.16 15.38 11.02
N SER A 252 -26.30 15.73 11.98
CA SER A 252 -26.20 17.08 12.49
C SER A 252 -25.73 18.05 11.39
N ALA A 253 -24.75 17.65 10.59
CA ALA A 253 -24.26 18.43 9.47
C ALA A 253 -25.36 18.59 8.38
N ILE A 254 -26.02 17.51 7.98
CA ILE A 254 -27.11 17.58 6.97
C ILE A 254 -28.25 18.49 7.41
N ARG A 255 -28.70 18.38 8.68
CA ARG A 255 -29.76 19.27 9.21
C ARG A 255 -29.35 20.74 9.18
N LEU A 256 -28.13 21.04 9.60
CA LEU A 256 -27.62 22.41 9.61
C LEU A 256 -27.55 22.98 8.18
N PHE A 257 -26.99 22.24 7.26
CA PHE A 257 -26.76 22.70 5.88
C PHE A 257 -28.06 22.76 5.07
N ALA A 258 -29.08 21.94 5.35
CA ALA A 258 -30.38 22.01 4.72
C ALA A 258 -31.17 23.28 5.09
N SER A 259 -30.85 23.89 6.23
CA SER A 259 -31.58 25.08 6.75
C SER A 259 -31.02 26.41 6.23
N ARG A 260 -29.94 26.41 5.42
CA ARG A 260 -29.28 27.63 4.96
C ARG A 260 -28.80 27.55 3.50
N PRO A 261 -28.65 28.67 2.81
CA PRO A 261 -28.04 28.68 1.48
C PRO A 261 -26.57 28.26 1.53
N ALA A 262 -26.02 27.91 0.36
CA ALA A 262 -24.60 27.62 0.22
C ALA A 262 -23.73 28.83 0.59
N ASP A 263 -22.62 28.61 1.26
CA ASP A 263 -21.65 29.65 1.64
C ASP A 263 -20.79 30.08 0.44
N GLY A 264 -20.70 29.24 -0.60
CA GLY A 264 -19.95 29.53 -1.81
C GLY A 264 -20.28 28.59 -2.95
N SER A 265 -19.88 28.97 -4.14
CA SER A 265 -20.01 28.17 -5.35
C SER A 265 -18.81 28.39 -6.28
N GLY A 266 -18.58 27.47 -7.21
CA GLY A 266 -17.51 27.62 -8.18
C GLY A 266 -17.65 26.66 -9.36
N THR A 267 -16.79 26.88 -10.36
CA THR A 267 -16.62 25.98 -11.50
C THR A 267 -15.13 25.72 -11.69
N GLU A 268 -14.76 24.45 -11.82
CA GLU A 268 -13.39 24.01 -12.10
C GLU A 268 -13.37 23.10 -13.33
N ARG A 269 -12.29 23.20 -14.12
CA ARG A 269 -12.04 22.29 -15.25
C ARG A 269 -10.74 21.54 -15.02
N HIS A 270 -10.85 20.22 -15.02
CA HIS A 270 -9.70 19.34 -14.84
C HIS A 270 -9.87 18.05 -15.68
N ASP A 271 -8.83 17.66 -16.41
CA ASP A 271 -8.79 16.44 -17.24
C ASP A 271 -9.97 16.32 -18.22
N GLY A 272 -10.37 17.44 -18.87
CA GLY A 272 -11.48 17.47 -19.83
C GLY A 272 -12.87 17.36 -19.21
N LYS A 273 -12.97 17.43 -17.89
CA LYS A 273 -14.20 17.41 -17.11
C LYS A 273 -14.48 18.79 -16.54
N GLU A 274 -15.76 19.14 -16.45
CA GLU A 274 -16.21 20.38 -15.80
C GLU A 274 -16.96 20.03 -14.52
N TYR A 275 -16.53 20.62 -13.42
CA TYR A 275 -17.13 20.48 -12.09
C TYR A 275 -17.76 21.81 -11.70
N GLN A 276 -19.07 21.85 -11.55
CA GLN A 276 -19.78 22.94 -10.93
C GLN A 276 -20.15 22.52 -9.52
N PHE A 277 -19.87 23.35 -8.51
CA PHE A 277 -20.09 22.96 -7.14
C PHE A 277 -20.68 24.09 -6.28
N GLN A 278 -21.42 23.69 -5.25
CA GLN A 278 -21.85 24.52 -4.13
C GLN A 278 -21.26 23.99 -2.85
N LEU A 279 -20.90 24.88 -1.92
CA LEU A 279 -20.20 24.54 -0.68
C LEU A 279 -20.95 25.08 0.52
N TRP A 280 -21.00 24.27 1.57
CA TRP A 280 -21.38 24.65 2.91
C TRP A 280 -20.22 24.34 3.85
N ASP A 281 -20.00 25.20 4.82
CA ASP A 281 -18.85 25.11 5.73
C ASP A 281 -19.28 25.54 7.13
N SER A 282 -18.98 24.72 8.12
CA SER A 282 -19.28 25.06 9.51
C SER A 282 -18.34 24.36 10.48
N GLU A 283 -17.96 25.08 11.53
CA GLU A 283 -17.15 24.61 12.65
C GLU A 283 -18.02 24.25 13.86
N GLY A 284 -17.40 23.66 14.86
CA GLY A 284 -18.03 23.43 16.16
C GLY A 284 -18.84 22.16 16.28
N PHE A 285 -18.72 21.21 15.36
CA PHE A 285 -19.43 19.94 15.48
C PHE A 285 -18.71 19.01 16.50
N PRO A 286 -19.44 18.46 17.50
CA PRO A 286 -18.89 17.41 18.34
C PRO A 286 -18.66 16.15 17.51
N PHE A 287 -17.51 15.49 17.72
CA PHE A 287 -17.22 14.23 17.01
C PHE A 287 -17.69 13.02 17.81
N THR A 288 -17.10 12.77 18.97
CA THR A 288 -17.50 11.70 19.89
C THR A 288 -17.17 12.11 21.33
N ALA A 289 -17.78 11.43 22.32
CA ALA A 289 -17.42 11.63 23.71
C ALA A 289 -15.94 11.35 24.02
N ASP A 290 -15.35 10.40 23.28
CA ASP A 290 -13.94 10.04 23.42
C ASP A 290 -12.98 11.05 22.78
N HIS A 291 -13.46 11.93 21.93
CA HIS A 291 -12.70 13.03 21.33
C HIS A 291 -13.54 14.31 21.43
N PRO A 292 -13.43 15.05 22.52
CA PRO A 292 -14.30 16.19 22.82
C PRO A 292 -14.00 17.44 21.98
N GLN A 293 -12.83 17.51 21.31
CA GLN A 293 -12.50 18.64 20.44
C GLN A 293 -13.48 18.67 19.26
N PRO A 294 -14.07 19.84 18.98
CA PRO A 294 -14.98 19.98 17.87
C PRO A 294 -14.24 19.89 16.54
N VAL A 295 -14.94 19.38 15.54
CA VAL A 295 -14.45 19.30 14.16
C VAL A 295 -15.22 20.27 13.27
N ARG A 296 -14.63 20.62 12.15
CA ARG A 296 -15.25 21.39 11.07
C ARG A 296 -15.79 20.43 10.02
N VAL A 297 -16.97 20.72 9.47
CA VAL A 297 -17.56 19.92 8.39
C VAL A 297 -17.74 20.80 7.14
N VAL A 298 -17.30 20.29 6.02
CA VAL A 298 -17.49 20.88 4.69
C VAL A 298 -18.34 19.91 3.86
N ARG A 299 -19.43 20.44 3.25
CA ARG A 299 -20.29 19.74 2.30
C ARG A 299 -20.11 20.34 0.92
N SER A 300 -20.11 19.51 -0.09
CA SER A 300 -20.11 19.91 -1.51
C SER A 300 -21.20 19.18 -2.28
N GLU A 301 -22.04 19.90 -2.99
CA GLU A 301 -22.90 19.37 -4.05
C GLU A 301 -22.25 19.68 -5.39
N GLU A 302 -22.02 18.67 -6.19
CA GLU A 302 -21.20 18.77 -7.40
C GLU A 302 -21.94 18.22 -8.61
N LYS A 303 -21.91 19.00 -9.72
CA LYS A 303 -22.35 18.56 -11.05
C LYS A 303 -21.11 18.35 -11.90
N LEU A 304 -20.85 17.09 -12.25
CA LEU A 304 -19.76 16.69 -13.11
C LEU A 304 -20.27 16.51 -14.53
N THR A 305 -19.80 17.33 -15.46
CA THR A 305 -20.07 17.18 -16.90
C THR A 305 -18.83 16.66 -17.60
N GLN A 306 -18.95 15.53 -18.29
CA GLN A 306 -17.89 14.92 -19.08
C GLN A 306 -18.43 14.45 -20.44
N ASN A 307 -17.60 14.53 -21.47
CA ASN A 307 -17.98 14.07 -22.80
C ASN A 307 -17.69 12.59 -22.96
N HIS A 308 -18.70 11.82 -23.35
CA HIS A 308 -18.58 10.42 -23.70
C HIS A 308 -18.74 10.21 -25.20
N TYR A 309 -17.88 9.35 -25.79
CA TYR A 309 -18.00 9.00 -27.17
C TYR A 309 -19.02 7.86 -27.33
N ARG A 310 -20.22 8.19 -27.83
CA ARG A 310 -21.29 7.23 -28.07
C ARG A 310 -21.71 7.31 -29.57
N ARG A 311 -21.77 6.16 -30.24
CA ARG A 311 -22.24 6.04 -31.64
C ARG A 311 -21.58 7.04 -32.62
N GLY A 312 -20.27 7.28 -32.44
CA GLY A 312 -19.54 8.19 -33.34
C GLY A 312 -19.69 9.68 -33.03
N LYS A 313 -20.36 10.05 -31.92
CA LYS A 313 -20.54 11.44 -31.49
C LYS A 313 -20.08 11.63 -30.04
N LEU A 314 -19.56 12.81 -29.74
CA LEU A 314 -19.30 13.25 -28.37
C LEU A 314 -20.61 13.76 -27.77
N GLU A 315 -21.07 13.08 -26.73
CA GLU A 315 -22.28 13.47 -25.98
C GLU A 315 -21.89 13.85 -24.56
N PRO A 316 -22.32 15.04 -24.07
CA PRO A 316 -22.09 15.41 -22.68
C PRO A 316 -22.99 14.57 -21.77
N GLU A 317 -22.40 14.03 -20.71
CA GLU A 317 -23.11 13.34 -19.63
C GLU A 317 -22.85 14.11 -18.33
N THR A 318 -23.92 14.46 -17.62
CA THR A 318 -23.84 15.16 -16.34
C THR A 318 -24.27 14.23 -15.22
N THR A 319 -23.46 14.11 -14.19
CA THR A 319 -23.75 13.36 -12.97
C THR A 319 -23.71 14.29 -11.77
N GLU A 320 -24.58 14.03 -10.79
CA GLU A 320 -24.64 14.80 -9.55
C GLU A 320 -24.08 13.96 -8.41
N HIS A 321 -23.28 14.58 -7.56
CA HIS A 321 -22.62 13.96 -6.42
C HIS A 321 -22.72 14.85 -5.20
N GLU A 322 -22.90 14.24 -4.05
CA GLU A 322 -22.79 14.90 -2.74
C GLU A 322 -21.60 14.35 -1.99
N TRP A 323 -20.79 15.23 -1.44
CA TRP A 323 -19.62 14.91 -0.65
C TRP A 323 -19.65 15.64 0.68
N LEU A 324 -19.29 14.93 1.74
CA LEU A 324 -19.05 15.53 3.05
C LEU A 324 -17.69 15.11 3.56
N TRP A 325 -17.00 16.06 4.13
CA TRP A 325 -15.73 15.83 4.83
C TRP A 325 -15.79 16.52 6.19
N PHE A 326 -15.21 15.90 7.18
CA PHE A 326 -14.85 16.61 8.40
C PHE A 326 -13.34 16.77 8.50
N THR A 327 -12.89 17.84 9.16
CA THR A 327 -11.50 18.24 9.20
C THR A 327 -11.14 18.95 10.49
N THR A 328 -9.86 18.88 10.84
CA THR A 328 -9.25 19.68 11.93
C THR A 328 -8.54 20.93 11.41
N LEU A 329 -8.53 21.13 10.08
CA LEU A 329 -7.91 22.29 9.45
C LEU A 329 -8.63 23.58 9.80
N ASP A 330 -7.86 24.62 10.15
CA ASP A 330 -8.32 25.98 10.37
C ASP A 330 -8.97 26.59 9.12
N SER A 331 -10.11 27.25 9.30
CA SER A 331 -10.91 27.80 8.18
C SER A 331 -10.26 29.01 7.49
N GLN A 332 -9.46 29.80 8.22
CA GLN A 332 -8.78 30.96 7.64
C GLN A 332 -7.64 30.55 6.73
N ALA A 333 -6.81 29.56 7.16
CA ALA A 333 -5.70 29.07 6.37
C ALA A 333 -6.16 28.10 5.25
N PHE A 334 -7.25 27.37 5.46
CA PHE A 334 -7.78 26.37 4.55
C PHE A 334 -9.28 26.62 4.26
N PRO A 335 -9.64 27.51 3.34
CA PRO A 335 -11.04 27.73 2.95
C PRO A 335 -11.71 26.45 2.43
N ALA A 336 -13.04 26.39 2.45
CA ALA A 336 -13.85 25.22 2.07
C ALA A 336 -13.46 24.62 0.71
N THR A 337 -13.10 25.46 -0.26
CA THR A 337 -12.63 25.03 -1.58
C THR A 337 -11.35 24.19 -1.52
N LEU A 338 -10.42 24.52 -0.60
CA LEU A 338 -9.20 23.71 -0.38
C LEU A 338 -9.51 22.40 0.36
N VAL A 339 -10.42 22.41 1.33
CA VAL A 339 -10.86 21.17 2.01
C VAL A 339 -11.53 20.23 1.01
N ARG A 340 -12.42 20.75 0.15
CA ARG A 340 -13.01 19.99 -0.98
C ARG A 340 -11.91 19.36 -1.85
N ARG A 341 -10.94 20.15 -2.30
CA ARG A 341 -9.83 19.66 -3.11
C ARG A 341 -9.02 18.57 -2.39
N LEU A 342 -8.68 18.77 -1.13
CA LEU A 342 -7.97 17.77 -0.32
C LEU A 342 -8.80 16.50 -0.15
N GLY A 343 -10.10 16.61 0.05
CA GLY A 343 -11.01 15.47 0.12
C GLY A 343 -10.97 14.62 -1.16
N HIS A 344 -10.97 15.28 -2.33
CA HIS A 344 -10.79 14.60 -3.61
C HIS A 344 -9.36 14.09 -3.83
N ASP A 345 -8.35 14.78 -3.32
CA ASP A 345 -6.95 14.36 -3.43
C ASP A 345 -6.66 13.02 -2.73
N ARG A 346 -7.50 12.55 -1.80
CA ARG A 346 -7.43 11.19 -1.24
C ARG A 346 -7.42 10.12 -2.33
N TRP A 347 -8.25 10.28 -3.36
CA TRP A 347 -8.33 9.35 -4.49
C TRP A 347 -7.03 9.24 -5.30
N LYS A 348 -6.06 10.15 -5.09
CA LYS A 348 -4.76 10.06 -5.74
C LYS A 348 -3.95 8.87 -5.27
N LEU A 349 -4.11 8.44 -4.00
CA LEU A 349 -3.51 7.20 -3.53
C LEU A 349 -4.07 6.00 -4.28
N GLU A 350 -5.38 5.94 -4.47
CA GLU A 350 -6.01 4.86 -5.23
C GLU A 350 -5.62 4.92 -6.72
N ASN A 351 -5.81 6.06 -7.36
CA ASN A 351 -5.64 6.20 -8.82
C ASN A 351 -4.17 6.22 -9.25
N ASN A 352 -3.32 6.98 -8.57
CA ASN A 352 -1.93 7.19 -8.94
C ASN A 352 -0.94 6.31 -8.15
N GLY A 353 -1.39 5.68 -7.06
CA GLY A 353 -0.65 4.73 -6.26
C GLY A 353 -1.08 3.30 -6.58
N TRP A 354 -2.18 2.83 -5.99
CA TRP A 354 -2.59 1.43 -6.07
C TRP A 354 -2.95 0.96 -7.47
N ASN A 355 -3.67 1.76 -8.26
CA ASN A 355 -4.03 1.40 -9.63
C ASN A 355 -2.80 1.36 -10.54
N ASP A 356 -1.87 2.31 -10.42
CA ASP A 356 -0.61 2.29 -11.16
C ASP A 356 0.22 1.04 -10.79
N LEU A 357 0.39 0.76 -9.49
CA LEU A 357 1.08 -0.43 -9.00
C LEU A 357 0.44 -1.73 -9.49
N THR A 358 -0.89 -1.79 -9.51
CA THR A 358 -1.63 -2.98 -9.95
C THR A 358 -1.53 -3.19 -11.45
N GLN A 359 -1.75 -2.14 -12.24
CA GLN A 359 -1.86 -2.23 -13.70
C GLN A 359 -0.48 -2.32 -14.37
N ASN A 360 0.49 -1.55 -13.84
CA ASN A 360 1.77 -1.37 -14.51
C ASN A 360 2.95 -2.04 -13.81
N TRP A 361 2.80 -2.52 -12.57
CA TRP A 361 3.89 -3.10 -11.78
C TRP A 361 3.60 -4.52 -11.29
N ALA A 362 2.49 -5.10 -11.69
CA ALA A 362 2.06 -6.43 -11.29
C ALA A 362 1.98 -6.64 -9.77
N PHE A 363 1.68 -5.57 -8.99
CA PHE A 363 1.68 -5.61 -7.52
C PHE A 363 0.77 -6.71 -6.95
N LYS A 364 -0.41 -6.89 -7.54
CA LYS A 364 -1.37 -7.93 -7.11
C LYS A 364 -0.98 -9.35 -7.51
N HIS A 365 0.07 -9.53 -8.33
CA HIS A 365 0.56 -10.86 -8.68
C HIS A 365 1.12 -11.62 -7.49
N GLY A 366 1.59 -10.89 -6.46
CA GLY A 366 2.06 -11.46 -5.21
C GLY A 366 3.40 -12.22 -5.31
N PHE A 367 4.00 -12.39 -6.48
CA PHE A 367 5.29 -13.02 -6.81
C PHE A 367 5.73 -14.19 -5.91
N LEU A 368 5.54 -14.05 -4.60
CA LEU A 368 5.85 -15.02 -3.55
C LEU A 368 4.64 -15.28 -2.67
N HIS A 369 4.15 -16.51 -2.75
CA HIS A 369 3.13 -17.01 -1.84
C HIS A 369 3.46 -18.48 -1.50
N ALA A 370 4.03 -18.69 -0.33
CA ALA A 370 4.37 -20.04 0.14
C ALA A 370 3.10 -20.80 0.51
N CYS A 371 2.77 -21.84 -0.24
CA CYS A 371 1.72 -22.80 0.13
C CYS A 371 2.32 -23.90 1.02
N ARG A 372 1.86 -23.99 2.28
CA ARG A 372 2.19 -25.12 3.16
C ARG A 372 1.13 -26.21 3.18
N HIS A 373 -0.11 -25.90 2.86
CA HIS A 373 -1.24 -26.84 2.84
C HIS A 373 -2.12 -26.65 1.63
N ARG A 374 -2.56 -27.76 1.02
CA ARG A 374 -3.69 -27.75 0.10
C ARG A 374 -4.94 -27.45 0.92
N PRO A 375 -5.75 -26.45 0.59
CA PRO A 375 -7.03 -26.26 1.27
C PRO A 375 -7.88 -27.51 1.05
N GLN A 376 -8.34 -28.13 2.13
CA GLN A 376 -9.34 -29.19 2.04
C GLN A 376 -10.63 -28.54 1.54
N THR A 377 -11.21 -29.03 0.46
CA THR A 377 -12.53 -28.60 0.00
C THR A 377 -13.58 -29.05 1.04
N LEU A 378 -14.63 -28.26 1.23
CA LEU A 378 -15.72 -28.58 2.17
C LEU A 378 -16.35 -29.95 1.90
N SER A 379 -16.24 -30.49 0.67
CA SER A 379 -16.65 -31.84 0.29
C SER A 379 -15.76 -32.94 0.94
N GLU A 380 -14.45 -32.72 1.08
CA GLU A 380 -13.54 -33.68 1.70
C GLU A 380 -13.69 -33.74 3.23
N GLN A 381 -14.20 -32.67 3.86
CA GLN A 381 -14.54 -32.69 5.29
C GLN A 381 -15.85 -33.43 5.58
N GLY A 382 -16.79 -33.41 4.62
CA GLY A 382 -18.04 -34.18 4.72
C GLY A 382 -17.84 -35.68 4.58
N GLU A 383 -16.95 -36.12 3.71
CA GLU A 383 -16.68 -37.55 3.49
C GLU A 383 -15.86 -38.18 4.63
N ARG A 384 -14.96 -37.44 5.28
CA ARG A 384 -14.21 -37.98 6.44
C ARG A 384 -15.07 -38.12 7.70
N THR A 385 -16.15 -37.34 7.85
CA THR A 385 -17.05 -37.47 8.98
C THR A 385 -18.05 -38.63 8.77
N GLN A 386 -18.34 -39.04 7.53
CA GLN A 386 -19.18 -40.21 7.24
C GLN A 386 -18.42 -41.54 7.31
N THR A 387 -17.11 -41.57 7.06
CA THR A 387 -16.32 -42.82 7.11
C THR A 387 -15.86 -43.22 8.52
N GLN A 388 -16.09 -42.41 9.55
CA GLN A 388 -15.83 -42.80 10.95
C GLN A 388 -17.04 -43.31 11.73
N VAL A 389 -18.20 -43.46 11.10
CA VAL A 389 -19.44 -43.92 11.77
C VAL A 389 -19.88 -45.34 11.36
N GLU A 390 -19.16 -45.98 10.41
CA GLU A 390 -19.43 -47.40 10.07
C GLU A 390 -18.37 -48.29 10.68
N GLY A 391 -18.62 -48.74 11.91
CA GLY A 391 -17.81 -49.77 12.52
C GLY A 391 -17.96 -49.89 14.04
N VAL A 392 -19.14 -50.00 14.59
CA VAL A 392 -19.41 -50.80 15.80
C VAL A 392 -20.90 -51.18 15.76
N GLU A 393 -21.21 -52.41 15.37
CA GLU A 393 -22.45 -53.09 15.68
C GLU A 393 -22.36 -53.64 17.10
N ASP A 394 -23.42 -53.54 17.80
CA ASP A 394 -24.13 -54.46 18.65
C ASP A 394 -24.50 -53.92 20.06
N GLY A 395 -25.76 -54.00 20.33
CA GLY A 395 -26.26 -54.39 21.63
C GLY A 395 -27.00 -53.34 22.49
N ASN A 396 -28.34 -53.41 22.35
CA ASN A 396 -29.30 -53.13 23.41
C ASN A 396 -29.97 -51.77 23.56
N ARG A 397 -31.20 -51.73 23.13
CA ARG A 397 -32.31 -50.89 23.61
C ARG A 397 -32.78 -51.37 25.01
N PRO A 398 -33.57 -50.66 25.87
CA PRO A 398 -34.58 -49.68 25.52
C PRO A 398 -34.80 -48.49 26.50
N GLN A 399 -35.59 -47.53 25.96
CA GLN A 399 -36.69 -46.77 26.59
C GLN A 399 -36.49 -45.63 27.60
N THR A 400 -37.11 -44.52 27.19
CA THR A 400 -38.00 -43.57 27.90
C THR A 400 -37.40 -42.49 28.78
N GLY A 401 -37.91 -41.26 28.53
CA GLY A 401 -38.03 -40.26 29.58
C GLY A 401 -37.87 -38.81 29.15
N SER A 402 -38.96 -38.18 28.89
CA SER A 402 -39.29 -36.78 28.74
C SER A 402 -38.68 -35.81 29.77
N ALA A 403 -38.57 -34.58 29.38
CA ALA A 403 -39.03 -33.34 30.04
C ALA A 403 -37.94 -32.25 30.33
N GLN A 404 -38.09 -31.14 29.66
CA GLN A 404 -38.30 -29.77 30.15
C GLN A 404 -37.35 -29.16 31.19
N GLY A 405 -36.94 -27.93 30.94
CA GLY A 405 -36.87 -26.87 31.96
C GLY A 405 -35.56 -26.10 32.02
N GLU A 406 -35.49 -24.97 31.40
CA GLU A 406 -35.37 -23.61 31.96
C GLU A 406 -34.20 -23.26 32.98
N HIS A 407 -33.70 -22.09 32.75
CA HIS A 407 -33.12 -21.07 33.65
C HIS A 407 -31.59 -20.93 33.83
N MET A 408 -31.12 -19.77 33.36
CA MET A 408 -30.03 -19.00 33.97
C MET A 408 -30.41 -18.61 35.41
N PRO A 409 -29.51 -18.22 36.35
CA PRO A 409 -28.67 -17.05 36.21
C PRO A 409 -27.34 -16.99 37.02
N ALA A 410 -26.59 -15.91 36.74
CA ALA A 410 -25.93 -14.96 37.66
C ALA A 410 -24.60 -15.28 38.39
N ASN A 411 -23.65 -14.42 38.14
CA ASN A 411 -22.67 -13.75 39.04
C ASN A 411 -21.98 -14.54 40.15
N VAL A 412 -20.63 -14.53 40.08
CA VAL A 412 -19.81 -14.42 41.29
C VAL A 412 -18.62 -13.50 40.99
N GLU A 413 -18.54 -12.43 41.78
CA GLU A 413 -17.40 -11.55 41.97
C GLU A 413 -16.20 -12.33 42.57
N ALA A 414 -14.98 -12.03 42.20
CA ALA A 414 -13.79 -12.46 42.90
C ALA A 414 -12.86 -11.27 43.12
N VAL A 415 -12.46 -11.18 44.35
CA VAL A 415 -11.74 -10.20 45.11
C VAL A 415 -10.28 -10.08 44.64
N ASP A 416 -9.81 -8.86 44.65
CA ASP A 416 -8.45 -8.37 44.44
C ASP A 416 -7.51 -8.82 45.60
N ASP A 417 -6.30 -9.25 45.29
CA ASP A 417 -5.20 -9.23 46.25
C ASP A 417 -3.89 -8.80 45.53
N GLY A 418 -3.41 -7.66 45.99
CA GLY A 418 -2.28 -6.95 45.42
C GLY A 418 -0.94 -7.44 45.96
N SER A 419 -0.05 -7.69 45.03
CA SER A 419 1.38 -7.33 45.19
C SER A 419 2.13 -7.59 43.86
N SER A 420 2.60 -6.58 43.19
CA SER A 420 3.46 -6.72 42.04
C SER A 420 4.53 -5.64 41.95
N ARG A 421 5.73 -6.11 41.89
CA ARG A 421 6.93 -5.34 41.53
C ARG A 421 6.88 -5.00 40.02
N PRO A 422 7.40 -3.84 39.61
CA PRO A 422 7.47 -3.50 38.19
C PRO A 422 8.58 -4.31 37.50
N GLN A 423 8.20 -5.12 36.54
CA GLN A 423 9.13 -5.67 35.54
C GLN A 423 9.34 -4.61 34.45
N THR A 424 10.58 -4.23 34.26
CA THR A 424 11.06 -3.44 33.13
C THR A 424 10.76 -4.19 31.82
N GLY A 425 9.77 -3.71 31.08
CA GLY A 425 9.39 -4.25 29.78
C GLY A 425 10.46 -3.93 28.74
N SER A 426 11.17 -4.93 28.28
CA SER A 426 11.90 -4.89 27.03
C SER A 426 10.88 -4.72 25.90
N GLU A 427 10.98 -3.65 25.13
CA GLU A 427 10.25 -3.46 23.87
C GLU A 427 10.55 -4.64 22.93
N GLN A 428 9.66 -5.62 22.92
CA GLN A 428 9.64 -6.63 21.86
C GLN A 428 9.10 -5.97 20.61
N SER A 429 9.96 -5.70 19.64
CA SER A 429 9.54 -5.35 18.29
C SER A 429 8.65 -6.50 17.79
N GLU A 430 7.37 -6.23 17.57
CA GLU A 430 6.41 -7.18 17.00
C GLU A 430 6.93 -7.63 15.63
N ARG A 431 7.50 -8.81 15.57
CA ARG A 431 8.05 -9.38 14.33
C ARG A 431 6.90 -9.82 13.44
N THR A 432 6.85 -9.32 12.21
CA THR A 432 5.95 -9.80 11.17
C THR A 432 6.00 -11.33 11.06
N PRO A 433 4.88 -12.04 11.05
CA PRO A 433 4.87 -13.50 10.95
C PRO A 433 5.71 -14.01 9.80
N VAL A 434 6.51 -15.04 10.02
CA VAL A 434 7.48 -15.60 9.05
C VAL A 434 6.83 -15.99 7.72
N ALA A 435 5.57 -16.41 7.73
CA ALA A 435 4.83 -16.83 6.53
C ALA A 435 4.59 -15.70 5.51
N ASN A 436 4.55 -14.44 5.94
CA ASN A 436 4.35 -13.26 5.07
C ASN A 436 5.65 -12.56 4.66
N ARG A 437 6.80 -13.00 5.16
CA ARG A 437 8.08 -12.30 4.97
C ARG A 437 8.43 -12.10 3.49
N GLY A 438 8.28 -13.14 2.67
CA GLY A 438 8.57 -13.07 1.24
C GLY A 438 7.68 -12.07 0.50
N LEU A 439 6.38 -12.06 0.78
CA LEU A 439 5.43 -11.11 0.20
C LEU A 439 5.75 -9.68 0.65
N ALA A 440 6.10 -9.49 1.92
CA ALA A 440 6.50 -8.19 2.46
C ALA A 440 7.81 -7.68 1.82
N ALA A 441 8.82 -8.55 1.68
CA ALA A 441 10.09 -8.21 1.02
C ALA A 441 9.87 -7.77 -0.43
N VAL A 442 9.13 -8.55 -1.20
CA VAL A 442 8.77 -8.21 -2.60
C VAL A 442 8.05 -6.88 -2.68
N SER A 443 7.05 -6.66 -1.81
CA SER A 443 6.29 -5.41 -1.79
C SER A 443 7.17 -4.20 -1.47
N LEU A 444 8.06 -4.30 -0.49
CA LEU A 444 8.99 -3.21 -0.16
C LEU A 444 9.96 -2.90 -1.32
N ILE A 445 10.52 -3.92 -1.98
CA ILE A 445 11.39 -3.73 -3.14
C ILE A 445 10.62 -3.07 -4.29
N LEU A 446 9.39 -3.48 -4.51
CA LEU A 446 8.53 -2.92 -5.56
C LEU A 446 8.19 -1.46 -5.26
N LEU A 447 7.86 -1.10 -4.01
CA LEU A 447 7.63 0.28 -3.61
C LEU A 447 8.89 1.15 -3.73
N LEU A 448 10.06 0.59 -3.41
CA LEU A 448 11.35 1.25 -3.66
C LEU A 448 11.55 1.52 -5.15
N ALA A 449 11.33 0.52 -6.00
CA ALA A 449 11.45 0.66 -7.45
C ALA A 449 10.45 1.69 -8.00
N PHE A 450 9.20 1.66 -7.55
CA PHE A 450 8.17 2.62 -7.91
C PHE A 450 8.57 4.06 -7.56
N THR A 451 8.98 4.29 -6.31
CA THR A 451 9.37 5.62 -5.81
C THR A 451 10.62 6.14 -6.53
N LEU A 452 11.65 5.31 -6.66
CA LEU A 452 12.94 5.70 -7.26
C LEU A 452 12.84 5.93 -8.76
N CYS A 453 12.09 5.10 -9.51
CA CYS A 453 11.83 5.34 -10.93
C CYS A 453 11.00 6.61 -11.14
N SER A 454 9.98 6.85 -10.32
CA SER A 454 9.21 8.09 -10.37
C SER A 454 10.08 9.31 -10.09
N ALA A 455 10.95 9.26 -9.07
CA ALA A 455 11.91 10.31 -8.76
C ALA A 455 12.91 10.55 -9.90
N PHE A 456 13.42 9.49 -10.52
CA PHE A 456 14.33 9.60 -11.68
C PHE A 456 13.65 10.32 -12.85
N ILE A 457 12.43 9.92 -13.21
CA ILE A 457 11.68 10.51 -14.30
C ILE A 457 11.42 12.00 -14.06
N HIS A 458 10.91 12.33 -12.87
CA HIS A 458 10.42 13.66 -12.58
C HIS A 458 11.51 14.64 -12.09
N CYS A 459 12.50 14.17 -11.35
CA CYS A 459 13.50 15.04 -10.75
C CYS A 459 14.80 15.11 -11.54
N HIS A 460 15.23 14.00 -12.16
CA HIS A 460 16.55 13.91 -12.78
C HIS A 460 16.51 13.98 -14.29
N SER A 461 15.65 13.23 -14.96
CA SER A 461 15.69 13.09 -16.41
C SER A 461 15.01 14.24 -17.13
N LYS A 462 15.81 15.18 -17.67
CA LYS A 462 15.32 16.23 -18.59
C LYS A 462 14.79 15.66 -19.91
N LEU A 463 15.34 14.55 -20.36
CA LEU A 463 14.98 13.90 -21.61
C LEU A 463 13.53 13.41 -21.58
N PHE A 464 13.16 12.63 -20.57
CA PHE A 464 11.80 12.09 -20.45
C PHE A 464 10.74 13.18 -20.33
N ARG A 465 11.07 14.26 -19.61
CA ARG A 465 10.17 15.44 -19.50
C ARG A 465 9.97 16.17 -20.81
N ARG A 466 11.03 16.26 -21.66
CA ARG A 466 10.95 16.93 -22.95
C ARG A 466 10.15 16.15 -23.99
N HIS A 467 10.18 14.82 -23.94
CA HIS A 467 9.54 13.96 -24.92
C HIS A 467 8.20 13.39 -24.46
N SER A 468 7.67 13.82 -23.28
CA SER A 468 6.41 13.34 -22.72
C SER A 468 6.29 11.81 -22.71
N MET A 469 7.40 11.11 -22.46
CA MET A 469 7.44 9.65 -22.46
C MET A 469 6.63 9.09 -21.30
N SER A 470 5.85 8.06 -21.60
CA SER A 470 5.12 7.33 -20.58
C SER A 470 6.09 6.54 -19.67
N ALA A 471 5.69 6.27 -18.42
CA ALA A 471 6.48 5.46 -17.50
C ALA A 471 6.73 4.03 -18.04
N ILE A 472 5.82 3.50 -18.84
CA ILE A 472 5.97 2.20 -19.52
C ILE A 472 7.05 2.26 -20.59
N GLU A 473 7.10 3.33 -21.36
CA GLU A 473 8.15 3.50 -22.38
C GLU A 473 9.52 3.66 -21.74
N VAL A 474 9.60 4.41 -20.63
CA VAL A 474 10.86 4.49 -19.84
C VAL A 474 11.30 3.09 -19.38
N ALA A 475 10.39 2.27 -18.87
CA ALA A 475 10.71 0.91 -18.45
C ALA A 475 11.22 0.04 -19.61
N ARG A 476 10.62 0.14 -20.79
CA ARG A 476 11.08 -0.55 -22.01
C ARG A 476 12.48 -0.11 -22.39
N GLN A 477 12.78 1.18 -22.31
CA GLN A 477 14.11 1.70 -22.63
C GLN A 477 15.17 1.29 -21.60
N LEU A 478 14.83 1.26 -20.32
CA LEU A 478 15.70 0.72 -19.28
C LEU A 478 16.05 -0.74 -19.56
N ARG A 479 15.05 -1.58 -19.86
CA ARG A 479 15.25 -2.99 -20.21
C ARG A 479 16.09 -3.14 -21.47
N PHE A 480 15.79 -2.41 -22.54
CA PHE A 480 16.54 -2.45 -23.79
C PHE A 480 18.00 -1.99 -23.61
N SER A 481 18.29 -1.11 -22.66
CA SER A 481 19.65 -0.67 -22.36
C SER A 481 20.55 -1.80 -21.85
N VAL A 482 20.00 -2.89 -21.28
CA VAL A 482 20.77 -4.05 -20.83
C VAL A 482 21.55 -4.67 -21.97
N SER A 483 20.90 -4.89 -23.12
CA SER A 483 21.55 -5.48 -24.31
C SER A 483 22.65 -4.60 -24.92
N LYS A 484 22.70 -3.33 -24.55
CA LYS A 484 23.72 -2.37 -25.02
C LYS A 484 24.86 -2.15 -24.03
N LEU A 485 24.81 -2.79 -22.86
CA LEU A 485 25.89 -2.72 -21.90
C LEU A 485 27.14 -3.42 -22.47
N PRO A 486 28.34 -2.81 -22.37
CA PRO A 486 29.56 -3.49 -22.75
C PRO A 486 29.77 -4.75 -21.90
N PRO A 487 30.32 -5.83 -22.46
CA PRO A 487 30.46 -7.11 -21.77
C PRO A 487 31.32 -7.07 -20.49
N ASN A 488 32.10 -6.00 -20.30
CA ASN A 488 32.98 -5.82 -19.13
C ASN A 488 32.55 -4.62 -18.26
N ILE A 489 31.27 -4.20 -18.32
CA ILE A 489 30.84 -3.05 -17.54
C ILE A 489 30.68 -3.44 -16.07
N ARG A 490 31.39 -2.77 -15.19
CA ARG A 490 31.06 -2.76 -13.76
C ARG A 490 29.94 -1.75 -13.52
N ALA A 491 29.02 -2.08 -12.60
CA ALA A 491 28.08 -1.07 -12.14
C ALA A 491 28.86 0.18 -11.69
N PRO A 492 28.38 1.40 -12.01
CA PRO A 492 29.01 2.61 -11.53
C PRO A 492 29.23 2.54 -10.02
N ASP A 493 30.43 2.82 -9.56
CA ASP A 493 30.80 2.83 -8.14
C ASP A 493 30.89 1.45 -7.42
N ALA A 494 31.05 0.36 -8.16
CA ALA A 494 31.46 -0.90 -7.55
C ALA A 494 32.91 -0.75 -7.02
N PRO A 495 33.22 -1.17 -5.77
CA PRO A 495 34.59 -1.13 -5.26
C PRO A 495 35.53 -1.89 -6.20
N ALA A 496 36.72 -1.37 -6.39
CA ALA A 496 37.75 -2.05 -7.20
C ALA A 496 37.98 -3.45 -6.62
N ALA A 497 37.97 -4.48 -7.49
CA ALA A 497 38.34 -5.82 -7.04
C ALA A 497 39.75 -5.74 -6.48
N PRO A 498 40.09 -6.45 -5.36
CA PRO A 498 41.46 -6.54 -4.91
C PRO A 498 42.32 -7.08 -6.05
N LEU A 499 43.46 -6.43 -6.30
CA LEU A 499 44.43 -6.90 -7.26
C LEU A 499 44.85 -8.33 -6.87
N PRO A 500 44.94 -9.25 -7.83
CA PRO A 500 45.50 -10.57 -7.52
C PRO A 500 46.90 -10.43 -6.95
N ALA A 501 47.15 -11.12 -5.83
CA ALA A 501 48.41 -11.14 -5.14
C ALA A 501 49.51 -11.82 -5.97
#